data_74178a75a06dc9ad2c9a74f47b607d7b
#
_entry.id   74178a75a06dc9ad2c9a74f47b607d7b
#
_cell.length_a   1.000
_cell.length_b   1.000
_cell.length_c   1.000
_cell.angle_alpha   90.00
_cell.angle_beta   90.00
_cell.angle_gamma   90.00
#
_symmetry.space_group_name_H-M   'P 1'
#
loop_
_entity.id
_entity.type
_entity.pdbx_description
1 polymer ?
#
loop_
_entity_poly.entity_id
_entity_poly.type
_entity_poly.pdbx_seq_one_letter_code
_entity_poly.pdbx_strand_id
1 'polypeptide(L)'
;LAALLATQTISPGRERWHMALVGISSYGIIANATVLVLGLSGLLTPYHAAATTALIALTFLTIRHLGSRKGSAAPKAHSLLPRSDKDPLRRLALSLLTGAFGLQLILGAFDATDLKWDDLSYHAAVTAQWLVDQRISIPPSTYQAYYPFSSELLSLWFMLPFGDDAYASLAALYWLLLASTAIFGIIRGTGGSASMALLLTAVFVASPRVTELSRSFSSNDLAGASLILAAMAVAIPAAAHRYCQPCLVWSGLLIGMAVGSKVTFVLPGAVEFAWLMLRSPRMTAGEKPWSSLVSILAPAVLIGGYWYARNWVLTGNPIFPAEIGPLPGAFDTTSNGRTAAWNWLVDGRVPAWQLSKLLH
;
A
#
# COMPACT_ATOMS: atom_id res chain seq x y z
N LEU A 1 13.81 -10.80 5.27
CA LEU A 1 13.73 -12.20 5.76
C LEU A 1 12.31 -12.52 6.28
N ALA A 2 11.73 -11.72 7.20
CA ALA A 2 10.38 -11.93 7.72
C ALA A 2 9.34 -12.01 6.60
N ALA A 3 9.39 -11.11 5.62
CA ALA A 3 8.53 -11.11 4.45
C ALA A 3 8.69 -12.39 3.60
N LEU A 4 9.92 -12.85 3.39
CA LEU A 4 10.18 -14.12 2.68
C LEU A 4 9.63 -15.34 3.44
N LEU A 5 9.70 -15.33 4.76
CA LEU A 5 9.16 -16.40 5.58
C LEU A 5 7.62 -16.40 5.57
N ALA A 6 6.99 -15.23 5.59
CA ALA A 6 5.54 -15.09 5.45
C ALA A 6 5.04 -15.69 4.13
N THR A 7 5.78 -15.52 3.01
CA THR A 7 5.38 -16.09 1.71
C THR A 7 5.28 -17.62 1.74
N GLN A 8 6.18 -18.28 2.44
CA GLN A 8 6.21 -19.76 2.50
C GLN A 8 5.06 -20.32 3.33
N THR A 9 4.58 -19.59 4.34
CA THR A 9 3.44 -20.00 5.16
C THR A 9 2.09 -19.75 4.50
N ILE A 10 1.99 -18.66 3.72
CA ILE A 10 0.72 -18.20 3.13
C ILE A 10 0.46 -18.82 1.75
N SER A 11 1.50 -19.15 1.00
CA SER A 11 1.37 -19.54 -0.41
C SER A 11 2.12 -20.84 -0.77
N PRO A 12 1.97 -21.94 -0.04
CA PRO A 12 2.64 -23.19 -0.39
C PRO A 12 2.12 -23.73 -1.73
N GLY A 13 3.02 -24.02 -2.68
CA GLY A 13 2.69 -24.63 -3.97
C GLY A 13 2.10 -23.70 -5.03
N ARG A 14 2.12 -22.39 -4.83
CA ARG A 14 1.65 -21.38 -5.81
C ARG A 14 2.74 -20.94 -6.78
N GLU A 15 2.33 -20.27 -7.88
CA GLU A 15 3.27 -19.69 -8.83
C GLU A 15 4.20 -18.68 -8.12
N ARG A 16 5.45 -18.58 -8.57
CA ARG A 16 6.48 -17.73 -7.93
C ARG A 16 6.12 -16.25 -7.89
N TRP A 17 5.38 -15.73 -8.88
CA TRP A 17 4.92 -14.35 -8.86
C TRP A 17 4.00 -14.07 -7.66
N HIS A 18 3.15 -15.03 -7.30
CA HIS A 18 2.27 -14.90 -6.14
C HIS A 18 3.10 -14.85 -4.84
N MET A 19 4.12 -15.69 -4.74
CA MET A 19 5.04 -15.63 -3.59
C MET A 19 5.82 -14.31 -3.53
N ALA A 20 6.29 -13.80 -4.69
CA ALA A 20 6.95 -12.51 -4.75
C ALA A 20 6.01 -11.37 -4.31
N LEU A 21 4.77 -11.37 -4.80
CA LEU A 21 3.76 -10.37 -4.43
C LEU A 21 3.47 -10.37 -2.93
N VAL A 22 3.23 -11.57 -2.36
CA VAL A 22 3.01 -11.71 -0.91
C VAL A 22 4.25 -11.27 -0.13
N GLY A 23 5.46 -11.56 -0.61
CA GLY A 23 6.70 -11.15 0.02
C GLY A 23 6.91 -9.63 0.03
N ILE A 24 6.68 -8.98 -1.11
CA ILE A 24 6.79 -7.52 -1.23
C ILE A 24 5.72 -6.86 -0.36
N SER A 25 4.47 -7.30 -0.44
CA SER A 25 3.39 -6.72 0.36
C SER A 25 3.58 -6.96 1.87
N SER A 26 4.13 -8.14 2.28
CA SER A 26 4.48 -8.40 3.68
C SER A 26 5.49 -7.39 4.22
N TYR A 27 6.51 -7.06 3.41
CA TYR A 27 7.50 -6.07 3.81
C TYR A 27 6.84 -4.72 4.12
N GLY A 28 5.98 -4.22 3.21
CA GLY A 28 5.31 -2.93 3.41
C GLY A 28 4.35 -2.94 4.61
N ILE A 29 3.59 -4.02 4.79
CA ILE A 29 2.67 -4.15 5.94
C ILE A 29 3.45 -4.18 7.26
N ILE A 30 4.55 -4.95 7.32
CA ILE A 30 5.39 -5.04 8.54
C ILE A 30 6.05 -3.69 8.82
N ALA A 31 6.63 -3.03 7.82
CA ALA A 31 7.25 -1.72 7.97
C ALA A 31 6.23 -0.69 8.46
N ASN A 32 5.05 -0.63 7.83
CA ASN A 32 3.98 0.28 8.19
C ASN A 32 3.49 0.05 9.63
N ALA A 33 3.17 -1.20 9.99
CA ALA A 33 2.72 -1.54 11.33
C ALA A 33 3.81 -1.25 12.39
N THR A 34 5.07 -1.52 12.10
CA THR A 34 6.19 -1.22 13.00
C THR A 34 6.31 0.27 13.26
N VAL A 35 6.33 1.10 12.21
CA VAL A 35 6.42 2.56 12.34
C VAL A 35 5.21 3.12 13.08
N LEU A 36 4.01 2.63 12.78
CA LEU A 36 2.80 3.07 13.47
C LEU A 36 2.88 2.76 14.97
N VAL A 37 3.20 1.53 15.35
CA VAL A 37 3.26 1.12 16.76
C VAL A 37 4.34 1.86 17.52
N LEU A 38 5.55 1.96 16.95
CA LEU A 38 6.66 2.69 17.58
C LEU A 38 6.35 4.19 17.68
N GLY A 39 5.76 4.76 16.64
CA GLY A 39 5.39 6.17 16.63
C GLY A 39 4.31 6.52 17.66
N LEU A 40 3.32 5.67 17.84
CA LEU A 40 2.28 5.84 18.87
C LEU A 40 2.83 5.66 20.28
N SER A 41 3.86 4.83 20.44
CA SER A 41 4.50 4.58 21.73
C SER A 41 5.59 5.60 22.09
N GLY A 42 5.92 6.56 21.21
CA GLY A 42 7.04 7.49 21.43
C GLY A 42 8.43 6.82 21.35
N LEU A 43 8.53 5.71 20.63
CA LEU A 43 9.74 4.91 20.47
C LEU A 43 10.24 4.88 19.02
N LEU A 44 9.92 5.92 18.25
CA LEU A 44 10.24 6.00 16.83
C LEU A 44 11.73 6.36 16.62
N THR A 45 12.59 5.40 16.92
CA THR A 45 14.04 5.53 16.75
C THR A 45 14.60 4.40 15.87
N PRO A 46 15.77 4.59 15.23
CA PRO A 46 16.42 3.54 14.45
C PRO A 46 16.63 2.24 15.22
N TYR A 47 17.02 2.36 16.49
CA TYR A 47 17.31 1.20 17.36
C TYR A 47 16.05 0.37 17.64
N HIS A 48 14.94 1.02 17.99
CA HIS A 48 13.67 0.32 18.23
C HIS A 48 13.11 -0.28 16.95
N ALA A 49 13.23 0.39 15.80
CA ALA A 49 12.83 -0.14 14.51
C ALA A 49 13.64 -1.38 14.14
N ALA A 50 14.97 -1.34 14.29
CA ALA A 50 15.84 -2.49 14.06
C ALA A 50 15.55 -3.66 15.01
N ALA A 51 15.38 -3.39 16.30
CA ALA A 51 15.07 -4.40 17.32
C ALA A 51 13.71 -5.08 17.05
N THR A 52 12.67 -4.29 16.73
CA THR A 52 11.34 -4.81 16.41
C THR A 52 11.37 -5.66 15.14
N THR A 53 12.08 -5.22 14.11
CA THR A 53 12.24 -5.98 12.87
C THR A 53 12.99 -7.29 13.10
N ALA A 54 14.04 -7.27 13.91
CA ALA A 54 14.78 -8.47 14.28
C ALA A 54 13.91 -9.46 15.08
N LEU A 55 13.10 -8.96 16.02
CA LEU A 55 12.16 -9.78 16.80
C LEU A 55 11.10 -10.43 15.90
N ILE A 56 10.50 -9.67 14.97
CA ILE A 56 9.54 -10.20 13.99
C ILE A 56 10.21 -11.28 13.14
N ALA A 57 11.41 -11.04 12.61
CA ALA A 57 12.16 -12.02 11.83
C ALA A 57 12.46 -13.30 12.62
N LEU A 58 12.90 -13.16 13.88
CA LEU A 58 13.16 -14.29 14.75
C LEU A 58 11.91 -15.10 15.04
N THR A 59 10.79 -14.43 15.31
CA THR A 59 9.49 -15.09 15.52
C THR A 59 9.08 -15.94 14.32
N PHE A 60 9.18 -15.40 13.11
CA PHE A 60 8.89 -16.16 11.88
C PHE A 60 9.85 -17.33 11.69
N LEU A 61 11.14 -17.16 11.97
CA LEU A 61 12.12 -18.26 11.89
C LEU A 61 11.78 -19.37 12.88
N THR A 62 11.40 -19.02 14.09
CA THR A 62 10.99 -19.97 15.13
C THR A 62 9.75 -20.75 14.71
N ILE A 63 8.70 -20.05 14.25
CA ILE A 63 7.46 -20.69 13.76
C ILE A 63 7.78 -21.66 12.61
N ARG A 64 8.60 -21.24 11.66
CA ARG A 64 9.04 -22.11 10.55
C ARG A 64 9.80 -23.34 11.03
N HIS A 65 10.73 -23.17 11.96
CA HIS A 65 11.52 -24.26 12.49
C HIS A 65 10.63 -25.29 13.20
N LEU A 66 9.69 -24.84 14.01
CA LEU A 66 8.71 -25.69 14.70
C LEU A 66 7.75 -26.39 13.70
N GLY A 67 7.31 -25.67 12.67
CA GLY A 67 6.45 -26.22 11.61
C GLY A 67 7.15 -27.25 10.70
N SER A 68 8.44 -27.06 10.42
CA SER A 68 9.26 -27.94 9.59
C SER A 68 9.44 -29.35 10.24
N ARG A 69 9.40 -29.44 11.55
CA ARG A 69 9.48 -30.72 12.27
C ARG A 69 8.26 -31.63 12.06
N LYS A 70 7.15 -31.11 11.53
CA LYS A 70 5.92 -31.88 11.23
C LYS A 70 5.87 -32.51 9.84
N GLY A 71 6.98 -32.63 9.13
CA GLY A 71 7.13 -33.54 7.98
C GLY A 71 6.40 -33.15 6.70
N SER A 72 6.16 -31.85 6.46
CA SER A 72 5.62 -31.41 5.17
C SER A 72 6.74 -31.40 4.11
N ALA A 73 6.69 -32.34 3.16
CA ALA A 73 7.59 -32.34 2.01
C ALA A 73 7.47 -31.00 1.27
N ALA A 74 8.61 -30.32 1.07
CA ALA A 74 8.66 -29.06 0.35
C ALA A 74 8.06 -29.24 -1.06
N PRO A 75 7.06 -28.45 -1.47
CA PRO A 75 6.50 -28.54 -2.81
C PRO A 75 7.60 -28.24 -3.84
N LYS A 76 7.69 -29.10 -4.87
CA LYS A 76 8.64 -28.90 -5.99
C LYS A 76 8.37 -27.53 -6.62
N ALA A 77 9.36 -26.64 -6.55
CA ALA A 77 9.27 -25.31 -7.15
C ALA A 77 9.17 -25.45 -8.68
N HIS A 78 7.99 -25.23 -9.23
CA HIS A 78 7.83 -25.07 -10.67
C HIS A 78 8.56 -23.81 -11.14
N SER A 79 9.28 -23.91 -12.28
CA SER A 79 10.06 -22.78 -12.83
C SER A 79 9.15 -21.60 -13.16
N LEU A 80 9.55 -20.38 -12.74
CA LEU A 80 8.79 -19.12 -12.96
C LEU A 80 8.48 -18.85 -14.42
N LEU A 81 9.30 -19.43 -15.29
CA LEU A 81 9.31 -19.11 -16.69
C LEU A 81 9.39 -20.44 -17.44
N PRO A 82 8.46 -20.73 -18.34
CA PRO A 82 8.67 -21.82 -19.27
C PRO A 82 10.02 -21.58 -19.96
N ARG A 83 10.79 -22.64 -20.10
CA ARG A 83 12.20 -22.65 -20.55
C ARG A 83 12.42 -22.21 -22.01
N SER A 84 11.47 -21.55 -22.65
CA SER A 84 11.65 -20.99 -23.98
C SER A 84 12.41 -19.65 -23.89
N ASP A 85 13.72 -19.73 -23.75
CA ASP A 85 14.64 -18.59 -23.90
C ASP A 85 14.62 -17.93 -25.29
N LYS A 86 13.80 -18.43 -26.20
CA LYS A 86 13.75 -18.03 -27.60
C LYS A 86 12.59 -17.09 -27.95
N ASP A 87 11.72 -16.73 -27.01
CA ASP A 87 10.61 -15.79 -27.26
C ASP A 87 11.16 -14.34 -27.37
N PRO A 88 11.22 -13.75 -28.59
CA PRO A 88 11.76 -12.42 -28.81
C PRO A 88 10.93 -11.34 -28.10
N LEU A 89 9.61 -11.53 -28.02
CA LEU A 89 8.72 -10.60 -27.33
C LEU A 89 9.02 -10.55 -25.83
N ARG A 90 9.31 -11.70 -25.22
CA ARG A 90 9.71 -11.76 -23.82
C ARG A 90 11.02 -11.07 -23.55
N ARG A 91 12.03 -11.24 -24.43
CA ARG A 91 13.33 -10.55 -24.29
C ARG A 91 13.14 -9.03 -24.39
N LEU A 92 12.39 -8.58 -25.40
CA LEU A 92 12.06 -7.17 -25.57
C LEU A 92 11.35 -6.62 -24.32
N ALA A 93 10.32 -7.29 -23.82
CA ALA A 93 9.56 -6.87 -22.66
C ALA A 93 10.42 -6.80 -21.38
N LEU A 94 11.32 -7.78 -21.17
CA LEU A 94 12.29 -7.76 -20.06
C LEU A 94 13.28 -6.60 -20.19
N SER A 95 13.81 -6.34 -21.39
CA SER A 95 14.72 -5.22 -21.64
C SER A 95 14.03 -3.87 -21.38
N LEU A 96 12.79 -3.70 -21.86
CA LEU A 96 12.00 -2.50 -21.63
C LEU A 96 11.71 -2.31 -20.13
N LEU A 97 11.30 -3.37 -19.44
CA LEU A 97 11.00 -3.31 -18.02
C LEU A 97 12.27 -2.98 -17.20
N THR A 98 13.38 -3.66 -17.47
CA THR A 98 14.65 -3.41 -16.79
C THR A 98 15.16 -1.99 -17.07
N GLY A 99 15.06 -1.53 -18.31
CA GLY A 99 15.42 -0.16 -18.71
C GLY A 99 14.55 0.88 -18.02
N ALA A 100 13.24 0.67 -17.98
CA ALA A 100 12.31 1.58 -17.32
C ALA A 100 12.57 1.65 -15.80
N PHE A 101 12.74 0.51 -15.11
CA PHE A 101 13.11 0.51 -13.69
C PHE A 101 14.50 1.13 -13.45
N GLY A 102 15.49 0.82 -14.30
CA GLY A 102 16.80 1.43 -14.20
C GLY A 102 16.75 2.94 -14.34
N LEU A 103 15.97 3.45 -15.30
CA LEU A 103 15.73 4.88 -15.45
C LEU A 103 15.08 5.49 -14.21
N GLN A 104 14.05 4.84 -13.65
CA GLN A 104 13.39 5.32 -12.43
C GLN A 104 14.35 5.37 -11.23
N LEU A 105 15.22 4.37 -11.08
CA LEU A 105 16.24 4.37 -10.03
C LEU A 105 17.24 5.51 -10.22
N ILE A 106 17.69 5.75 -11.44
CA ILE A 106 18.62 6.84 -11.76
C ILE A 106 17.94 8.19 -11.48
N LEU A 107 16.74 8.41 -12.02
CA LEU A 107 16.00 9.64 -11.80
C LEU A 107 15.71 9.87 -10.31
N GLY A 108 15.27 8.84 -9.58
CA GLY A 108 15.03 8.94 -8.14
C GLY A 108 16.29 9.24 -7.32
N ALA A 109 17.45 8.75 -7.74
CA ALA A 109 18.71 9.05 -7.07
C ALA A 109 19.20 10.50 -7.30
N PHE A 110 18.92 11.08 -8.49
CA PHE A 110 19.35 12.44 -8.83
C PHE A 110 18.32 13.52 -8.52
N ASP A 111 17.03 13.17 -8.50
CA ASP A 111 15.91 14.12 -8.29
C ASP A 111 15.28 13.98 -6.89
N ALA A 112 16.00 13.41 -5.93
CA ALA A 112 15.51 13.22 -4.56
C ALA A 112 15.07 14.54 -3.86
N THR A 113 15.31 15.68 -4.47
CA THR A 113 15.00 17.02 -3.95
C THR A 113 13.83 17.71 -4.66
N ASP A 114 13.21 17.08 -5.67
CA ASP A 114 12.06 17.69 -6.37
C ASP A 114 10.76 17.47 -5.55
N LEU A 115 10.73 18.10 -4.37
CA LEU A 115 9.55 18.09 -3.50
C LEU A 115 8.45 18.92 -4.15
N LYS A 116 7.31 18.30 -4.42
CA LYS A 116 6.12 18.97 -4.93
C LYS A 116 5.47 19.82 -3.83
N TRP A 117 4.55 20.69 -4.22
CA TRP A 117 3.87 21.56 -3.27
C TRP A 117 3.18 20.77 -2.13
N ASP A 118 2.52 19.67 -2.45
CA ASP A 118 1.89 18.78 -1.44
C ASP A 118 2.93 18.15 -0.52
N ASP A 119 4.08 17.74 -1.06
CA ASP A 119 5.17 17.17 -0.26
C ASP A 119 5.68 18.20 0.76
N LEU A 120 5.92 19.43 0.32
CA LEU A 120 6.38 20.53 1.17
C LEU A 120 5.32 21.00 2.17
N SER A 121 4.04 21.01 1.76
CA SER A 121 2.97 21.55 2.60
C SER A 121 2.58 20.62 3.74
N TYR A 122 2.61 19.29 3.55
CA TYR A 122 2.20 18.36 4.61
C TYR A 122 2.86 16.98 4.58
N HIS A 123 3.09 16.34 3.43
CA HIS A 123 3.61 14.96 3.42
C HIS A 123 5.00 14.86 4.05
N ALA A 124 5.98 15.58 3.52
CA ALA A 124 7.33 15.61 4.05
C ALA A 124 7.39 16.35 5.39
N ALA A 125 6.68 17.49 5.51
CA ALA A 125 6.70 18.32 6.72
C ALA A 125 6.19 17.55 7.95
N VAL A 126 5.04 16.85 7.85
CA VAL A 126 4.48 16.05 8.95
C VAL A 126 5.37 14.86 9.26
N THR A 127 5.90 14.19 8.24
CA THR A 127 6.78 13.02 8.42
C THR A 127 8.10 13.40 9.07
N ALA A 128 8.71 14.52 8.66
CA ALA A 128 9.92 15.06 9.27
C ALA A 128 9.68 15.45 10.74
N GLN A 129 8.53 16.06 11.05
CA GLN A 129 8.17 16.38 12.43
C GLN A 129 8.08 15.11 13.30
N TRP A 130 7.48 14.02 12.80
CA TRP A 130 7.42 12.76 13.52
C TRP A 130 8.80 12.15 13.76
N LEU A 131 9.71 12.29 12.79
CA LEU A 131 11.09 11.84 12.93
C LEU A 131 11.80 12.60 14.06
N VAL A 132 11.66 13.92 14.11
CA VAL A 132 12.24 14.79 15.15
C VAL A 132 11.62 14.51 16.51
N ASP A 133 10.29 14.42 16.56
CA ASP A 133 9.55 14.15 17.82
C ASP A 133 9.66 12.71 18.31
N GLN A 134 10.20 11.82 17.49
CA GLN A 134 10.25 10.36 17.70
C GLN A 134 8.87 9.74 18.02
N ARG A 135 7.80 10.37 17.55
CA ARG A 135 6.41 9.95 17.78
C ARG A 135 5.48 10.47 16.69
N ILE A 136 4.37 9.76 16.49
CA ILE A 136 3.27 10.23 15.65
C ILE A 136 2.46 11.25 16.46
N SER A 137 2.49 12.49 16.01
CA SER A 137 1.78 13.63 16.59
C SER A 137 0.93 14.34 15.52
N ILE A 138 0.09 15.28 15.94
CA ILE A 138 -0.64 16.16 15.03
C ILE A 138 0.00 17.55 15.16
N PRO A 139 0.83 17.97 14.18
CA PRO A 139 1.37 19.32 14.19
C PRO A 139 0.25 20.35 14.14
N PRO A 140 0.29 21.39 14.98
CA PRO A 140 -0.76 22.42 15.02
C PRO A 140 -0.77 23.34 13.79
N SER A 141 0.28 23.26 13.00
CA SER A 141 0.50 24.14 11.83
C SER A 141 -0.32 23.78 10.60
N THR A 142 -0.87 22.56 10.54
CA THR A 142 -1.58 22.07 9.35
C THR A 142 -2.75 21.17 9.66
N TYR A 143 -3.92 21.47 9.07
CA TYR A 143 -5.09 20.60 9.14
C TYR A 143 -4.91 19.31 8.33
N GLN A 144 -4.02 19.29 7.37
CA GLN A 144 -3.69 18.09 6.60
C GLN A 144 -3.09 16.99 7.47
N ALA A 145 -2.57 17.31 8.66
CA ALA A 145 -2.10 16.31 9.63
C ALA A 145 -3.20 15.34 10.10
N TYR A 146 -4.46 15.66 9.83
CA TYR A 146 -5.60 14.75 10.06
C TYR A 146 -5.85 13.78 8.91
N TYR A 147 -5.21 13.92 7.77
CA TYR A 147 -5.32 12.94 6.68
C TYR A 147 -4.81 11.55 7.12
N PRO A 148 -5.23 10.48 6.46
CA PRO A 148 -4.60 9.18 6.65
C PRO A 148 -3.22 9.16 5.99
N PHE A 149 -2.22 8.63 6.70
CA PHE A 149 -0.79 8.70 6.37
C PHE A 149 -0.11 7.33 6.26
N SER A 150 -0.83 6.25 5.93
CA SER A 150 -0.19 4.93 5.85
C SER A 150 0.90 4.84 4.77
N SER A 151 0.81 5.62 3.67
CA SER A 151 1.87 5.67 2.66
C SER A 151 3.15 6.31 3.19
N GLU A 152 3.01 7.37 3.97
CA GLU A 152 4.10 8.15 4.54
C GLU A 152 4.83 7.41 5.66
N LEU A 153 4.16 6.47 6.34
CA LEU A 153 4.84 5.60 7.30
C LEU A 153 5.94 4.77 6.63
N LEU A 154 5.78 4.41 5.35
CA LEU A 154 6.83 3.74 4.61
C LEU A 154 7.98 4.69 4.25
N SER A 155 7.70 5.95 3.89
CA SER A 155 8.74 6.97 3.71
C SER A 155 9.52 7.17 5.00
N LEU A 156 8.81 7.31 6.12
CA LEU A 156 9.41 7.43 7.45
C LEU A 156 10.26 6.20 7.82
N TRP A 157 9.84 5.00 7.43
CA TRP A 157 10.63 3.78 7.60
C TRP A 157 12.00 3.87 6.92
N PHE A 158 12.09 4.45 5.71
CA PHE A 158 13.35 4.65 5.00
C PHE A 158 14.16 5.84 5.55
N MET A 159 13.53 6.82 6.17
CA MET A 159 14.19 7.95 6.84
C MET A 159 14.82 7.56 8.17
N LEU A 160 14.21 6.66 8.93
CA LEU A 160 14.62 6.28 10.29
C LEU A 160 16.09 5.90 10.42
N PRO A 161 16.69 5.06 9.54
CA PRO A 161 18.10 4.64 9.73
C PRO A 161 19.11 5.78 9.61
N PHE A 162 18.76 6.85 8.90
CA PHE A 162 19.68 7.95 8.56
C PHE A 162 19.37 9.22 9.33
N GLY A 163 18.15 9.35 9.84
CA GLY A 163 17.70 10.55 10.54
C GLY A 163 17.43 11.75 9.61
N ASP A 164 17.33 11.51 8.30
CA ASP A 164 17.07 12.51 7.26
C ASP A 164 16.13 11.95 6.16
N ASP A 165 15.81 12.74 5.17
CA ASP A 165 14.90 12.44 4.08
C ASP A 165 15.58 11.90 2.81
N ALA A 166 16.90 11.71 2.81
CA ALA A 166 17.69 11.33 1.63
C ALA A 166 17.17 10.05 0.93
N TYR A 167 16.58 9.13 1.70
CA TYR A 167 16.08 7.85 1.18
C TYR A 167 14.56 7.73 1.23
N ALA A 168 13.83 8.78 1.55
CA ALA A 168 12.37 8.77 1.61
C ALA A 168 11.71 8.35 0.28
N SER A 169 12.31 8.75 -0.86
CA SER A 169 11.85 8.40 -2.20
C SER A 169 11.90 6.89 -2.52
N LEU A 170 12.64 6.08 -1.73
CA LEU A 170 12.60 4.62 -1.88
C LEU A 170 11.20 4.05 -1.62
N ALA A 171 10.35 4.76 -0.87
CA ALA A 171 8.95 4.39 -0.72
C ALA A 171 8.20 4.41 -2.05
N ALA A 172 8.43 5.41 -2.90
CA ALA A 172 7.80 5.50 -4.22
C ALA A 172 8.25 4.36 -5.14
N LEU A 173 9.54 4.01 -5.12
CA LEU A 173 10.07 2.85 -5.86
C LEU A 173 9.50 1.52 -5.35
N TYR A 174 9.31 1.40 -4.03
CA TYR A 174 8.63 0.24 -3.44
C TYR A 174 7.19 0.12 -3.97
N TRP A 175 6.42 1.21 -3.99
CA TRP A 175 5.06 1.20 -4.53
C TRP A 175 5.03 0.85 -6.01
N LEU A 176 5.99 1.35 -6.78
CA LEU A 176 6.15 0.98 -8.20
C LEU A 176 6.43 -0.52 -8.37
N LEU A 177 7.29 -1.09 -7.54
CA LEU A 177 7.60 -2.52 -7.55
C LEU A 177 6.36 -3.36 -7.17
N LEU A 178 5.60 -2.94 -6.16
CA LEU A 178 4.37 -3.60 -5.74
C LEU A 178 3.32 -3.57 -6.87
N ALA A 179 3.08 -2.39 -7.47
CA ALA A 179 2.16 -2.25 -8.60
C ALA A 179 2.56 -3.14 -9.79
N SER A 180 3.84 -3.12 -10.14
CA SER A 180 4.38 -3.91 -11.25
C SER A 180 4.20 -5.41 -11.04
N THR A 181 4.49 -5.87 -9.83
CA THR A 181 4.31 -7.29 -9.46
C THR A 181 2.82 -7.67 -9.44
N ALA A 182 1.97 -6.76 -8.99
CA ALA A 182 0.52 -6.95 -8.98
C ALA A 182 -0.07 -7.03 -10.39
N ILE A 183 0.28 -6.09 -11.28
CA ILE A 183 -0.16 -6.08 -12.69
C ILE A 183 0.28 -7.37 -13.39
N PHE A 184 1.55 -7.73 -13.24
CA PHE A 184 2.05 -9.01 -13.76
C PHE A 184 1.22 -10.18 -13.23
N GLY A 185 0.94 -10.19 -11.93
CA GLY A 185 0.16 -11.23 -11.26
C GLY A 185 -1.28 -11.31 -11.73
N ILE A 186 -1.95 -10.18 -11.92
CA ILE A 186 -3.33 -10.13 -12.44
C ILE A 186 -3.40 -10.77 -13.84
N ILE A 187 -2.51 -10.36 -14.74
CA ILE A 187 -2.48 -10.87 -16.11
C ILE A 187 -2.19 -12.38 -16.13
N ARG A 188 -1.22 -12.82 -15.33
CA ARG A 188 -0.90 -14.25 -15.20
C ARG A 188 -2.04 -15.05 -14.57
N GLY A 189 -2.63 -14.51 -13.52
CA GLY A 189 -3.72 -15.15 -12.77
C GLY A 189 -5.02 -15.27 -13.58
N THR A 190 -5.23 -14.40 -14.57
CA THR A 190 -6.36 -14.45 -15.50
C THR A 190 -6.06 -15.26 -16.78
N GLY A 191 -4.90 -15.94 -16.85
CA GLY A 191 -4.55 -16.82 -17.96
C GLY A 191 -3.71 -16.17 -19.06
N GLY A 192 -3.32 -14.91 -18.91
CA GLY A 192 -2.45 -14.23 -19.87
C GLY A 192 -1.05 -14.82 -19.94
N SER A 193 -0.36 -14.69 -21.09
CA SER A 193 1.01 -15.18 -21.27
C SER A 193 2.02 -14.37 -20.44
N ALA A 194 3.17 -14.96 -20.13
CA ALA A 194 4.24 -14.26 -19.41
C ALA A 194 4.78 -13.07 -20.20
N SER A 195 4.88 -13.20 -21.53
CA SER A 195 5.34 -12.12 -22.42
C SER A 195 4.37 -10.94 -22.42
N MET A 196 3.05 -11.21 -22.49
CA MET A 196 2.03 -10.17 -22.39
C MET A 196 2.06 -9.47 -21.02
N ALA A 197 2.18 -10.26 -19.94
CA ALA A 197 2.26 -9.71 -18.59
C ALA A 197 3.47 -8.79 -18.42
N LEU A 198 4.65 -9.19 -18.90
CA LEU A 198 5.86 -8.36 -18.88
C LEU A 198 5.71 -7.10 -19.72
N LEU A 199 5.14 -7.22 -20.92
CA LEU A 199 4.98 -6.07 -21.83
C LEU A 199 4.04 -5.02 -21.23
N LEU A 200 2.86 -5.43 -20.75
CA LEU A 200 1.90 -4.49 -20.14
C LEU A 200 2.45 -3.87 -18.85
N THR A 201 3.21 -4.64 -18.06
CA THR A 201 3.92 -4.09 -16.90
C THR A 201 4.97 -3.07 -17.33
N ALA A 202 5.74 -3.32 -18.40
CA ALA A 202 6.72 -2.38 -18.91
C ALA A 202 6.08 -1.09 -19.42
N VAL A 203 4.95 -1.18 -20.14
CA VAL A 203 4.16 -0.02 -20.59
C VAL A 203 3.66 0.81 -19.40
N PHE A 204 3.18 0.15 -18.33
CA PHE A 204 2.76 0.84 -17.11
C PHE A 204 3.93 1.59 -16.47
N VAL A 205 5.06 0.93 -16.24
CA VAL A 205 6.25 1.54 -15.61
C VAL A 205 6.81 2.69 -16.44
N ALA A 206 6.79 2.57 -17.77
CA ALA A 206 7.27 3.61 -18.68
C ALA A 206 6.29 4.76 -18.90
N SER A 207 5.07 4.70 -18.35
CA SER A 207 4.10 5.78 -18.56
C SER A 207 4.55 7.08 -17.87
N PRO A 208 4.37 8.26 -18.51
CA PRO A 208 4.82 9.54 -17.93
C PRO A 208 4.23 9.82 -16.54
N ARG A 209 2.96 9.49 -16.33
CA ARG A 209 2.30 9.71 -15.03
C ARG A 209 2.88 8.82 -13.92
N VAL A 210 3.20 7.57 -14.22
CA VAL A 210 3.83 6.66 -13.26
C VAL A 210 5.25 7.12 -12.95
N THR A 211 5.99 7.59 -13.97
CA THR A 211 7.32 8.19 -13.79
C THR A 211 7.27 9.40 -12.88
N GLU A 212 6.31 10.28 -13.07
CA GLU A 212 6.10 11.43 -12.20
C GLU A 212 5.77 11.03 -10.76
N LEU A 213 4.82 10.09 -10.58
CA LEU A 213 4.42 9.62 -9.26
C LEU A 213 5.54 8.86 -8.53
N SER A 214 6.37 8.11 -9.24
CA SER A 214 7.48 7.35 -8.63
C SER A 214 8.65 8.21 -8.14
N ARG A 215 8.61 9.52 -8.42
CA ARG A 215 9.59 10.52 -7.98
C ARG A 215 9.09 11.42 -6.85
N SER A 216 7.82 11.34 -6.47
CA SER A 216 7.23 12.10 -5.37
C SER A 216 7.63 11.50 -4.02
N PHE A 217 7.79 12.33 -3.00
CA PHE A 217 8.17 11.93 -1.65
C PHE A 217 7.25 10.84 -1.07
N SER A 218 5.95 11.05 -1.08
CA SER A 218 4.99 10.12 -0.48
C SER A 218 4.32 9.21 -1.50
N SER A 219 4.07 9.74 -2.70
CA SER A 219 3.41 9.02 -3.80
C SER A 219 2.12 8.29 -3.38
N ASN A 220 1.31 8.92 -2.52
CA ASN A 220 0.13 8.30 -1.92
C ASN A 220 -0.89 7.78 -2.96
N ASP A 221 -0.98 8.41 -4.14
CA ASP A 221 -1.80 7.93 -5.25
C ASP A 221 -1.26 6.61 -5.83
N LEU A 222 0.06 6.53 -6.04
CA LEU A 222 0.71 5.29 -6.49
C LEU A 222 0.62 4.21 -5.40
N ALA A 223 0.81 4.59 -4.13
CA ALA A 223 0.69 3.70 -2.98
C ALA A 223 -0.69 3.05 -2.92
N GLY A 224 -1.75 3.85 -2.89
CA GLY A 224 -3.10 3.34 -2.81
C GLY A 224 -3.48 2.49 -4.03
N ALA A 225 -3.13 2.92 -5.25
CA ALA A 225 -3.36 2.15 -6.46
C ALA A 225 -2.61 0.82 -6.45
N SER A 226 -1.33 0.80 -6.02
CA SER A 226 -0.53 -0.42 -5.93
C SER A 226 -1.09 -1.41 -4.90
N LEU A 227 -1.61 -0.92 -3.79
CA LEU A 227 -2.22 -1.72 -2.73
C LEU A 227 -3.54 -2.35 -3.19
N ILE A 228 -4.41 -1.61 -3.88
CA ILE A 228 -5.64 -2.15 -4.47
C ILE A 228 -5.32 -3.21 -5.54
N LEU A 229 -4.39 -2.91 -6.47
CA LEU A 229 -3.95 -3.89 -7.46
C LEU A 229 -3.35 -5.14 -6.81
N ALA A 230 -2.57 -4.99 -5.74
CA ALA A 230 -1.98 -6.11 -5.02
C ALA A 230 -3.06 -6.95 -4.30
N ALA A 231 -4.05 -6.32 -3.69
CA ALA A 231 -5.18 -7.00 -3.05
C ALA A 231 -5.94 -7.86 -4.09
N MET A 232 -6.26 -7.29 -5.26
CA MET A 232 -6.88 -8.00 -6.36
C MET A 232 -6.02 -9.18 -6.84
N ALA A 233 -4.71 -8.97 -7.07
CA ALA A 233 -3.80 -10.01 -7.54
C ALA A 233 -3.67 -11.18 -6.56
N VAL A 234 -3.63 -10.91 -5.25
CA VAL A 234 -3.61 -11.94 -4.20
C VAL A 234 -4.92 -12.73 -4.17
N ALA A 235 -6.04 -12.08 -4.47
CA ALA A 235 -7.37 -12.68 -4.39
C ALA A 235 -7.76 -13.50 -5.63
N ILE A 236 -7.18 -13.27 -6.81
CA ILE A 236 -7.51 -13.99 -8.04
C ILE A 236 -7.51 -15.52 -7.87
N PRO A 237 -6.53 -16.14 -7.20
CA PRO A 237 -6.57 -17.59 -6.95
C PRO A 237 -7.73 -18.05 -6.07
N ALA A 238 -8.21 -17.20 -5.17
CA ALA A 238 -9.39 -17.50 -4.35
C ALA A 238 -10.68 -17.43 -5.18
N ALA A 239 -10.74 -16.52 -6.15
CA ALA A 239 -11.88 -16.35 -7.04
C ALA A 239 -12.00 -17.49 -8.10
N ALA A 240 -10.88 -18.19 -8.41
CA ALA A 240 -10.79 -19.18 -9.46
C ALA A 240 -11.10 -20.63 -9.00
N HIS A 241 -11.93 -20.87 -7.98
CA HIS A 241 -12.44 -22.18 -7.52
C HIS A 241 -11.84 -22.78 -6.24
N ARG A 242 -10.95 -22.10 -5.54
CA ARG A 242 -10.44 -22.60 -4.25
C ARG A 242 -10.54 -21.53 -3.20
N TYR A 243 -11.44 -21.73 -2.23
CA TYR A 243 -11.48 -20.91 -1.02
C TYR A 243 -10.07 -20.78 -0.43
N CYS A 244 -9.59 -19.57 -0.33
CA CYS A 244 -8.29 -19.27 0.25
C CYS A 244 -8.46 -18.19 1.32
N GLN A 245 -8.82 -18.62 2.53
CA GLN A 245 -8.97 -17.69 3.65
C GLN A 245 -7.73 -16.82 3.88
N PRO A 246 -6.48 -17.33 3.84
CA PRO A 246 -5.31 -16.46 3.91
C PRO A 246 -5.26 -15.38 2.83
N CYS A 247 -5.77 -15.67 1.61
CA CYS A 247 -5.83 -14.68 0.54
C CYS A 247 -6.81 -13.54 0.87
N LEU A 248 -7.96 -13.86 1.46
CA LEU A 248 -8.95 -12.86 1.88
C LEU A 248 -8.41 -11.98 3.00
N VAL A 249 -7.76 -12.57 4.00
CA VAL A 249 -7.08 -11.84 5.08
C VAL A 249 -6.04 -10.89 4.50
N TRP A 250 -5.23 -11.38 3.56
CA TRP A 250 -4.19 -10.59 2.93
C TRP A 250 -4.75 -9.45 2.08
N SER A 251 -5.79 -9.72 1.29
CA SER A 251 -6.50 -8.66 0.55
C SER A 251 -7.11 -7.63 1.49
N GLY A 252 -7.68 -8.05 2.61
CA GLY A 252 -8.18 -7.14 3.64
C GLY A 252 -7.10 -6.22 4.21
N LEU A 253 -5.90 -6.74 4.53
CA LEU A 253 -4.76 -5.92 4.98
C LEU A 253 -4.37 -4.88 3.92
N LEU A 254 -4.30 -5.28 2.65
CA LEU A 254 -3.91 -4.39 1.56
C LEU A 254 -4.97 -3.32 1.29
N ILE A 255 -6.26 -3.68 1.28
CA ILE A 255 -7.38 -2.72 1.15
C ILE A 255 -7.34 -1.73 2.32
N GLY A 256 -7.17 -2.22 3.55
CA GLY A 256 -7.10 -1.36 4.73
C GLY A 256 -5.94 -0.38 4.67
N MET A 257 -4.76 -0.84 4.23
CA MET A 257 -3.59 0.03 4.07
C MET A 257 -3.81 1.06 2.96
N ALA A 258 -4.49 0.72 1.86
CA ALA A 258 -4.86 1.67 0.80
C ALA A 258 -5.80 2.76 1.33
N VAL A 259 -6.85 2.36 2.04
CA VAL A 259 -7.80 3.28 2.68
C VAL A 259 -7.10 4.15 3.74
N GLY A 260 -6.16 3.57 4.48
CA GLY A 260 -5.31 4.30 5.43
C GLY A 260 -4.25 5.21 4.79
N SER A 261 -4.04 5.13 3.47
CA SER A 261 -3.12 6.02 2.75
C SER A 261 -3.79 7.28 2.22
N LYS A 262 -5.05 7.17 1.80
CA LYS A 262 -5.83 8.32 1.29
C LYS A 262 -7.32 7.99 1.31
N VAL A 263 -8.15 8.92 1.76
CA VAL A 263 -9.61 8.73 1.88
C VAL A 263 -10.28 8.38 0.54
N THR A 264 -9.74 8.83 -0.58
CA THR A 264 -10.26 8.54 -1.91
C THR A 264 -10.23 7.04 -2.25
N PHE A 265 -9.38 6.25 -1.59
CA PHE A 265 -9.33 4.80 -1.76
C PHE A 265 -10.42 4.02 -1.01
N VAL A 266 -11.27 4.70 -0.24
CA VAL A 266 -12.46 4.08 0.35
C VAL A 266 -13.37 3.50 -0.75
N LEU A 267 -13.59 4.26 -1.83
CA LEU A 267 -14.45 3.80 -2.93
C LEU A 267 -13.83 2.61 -3.70
N PRO A 268 -12.60 2.66 -4.24
CA PRO A 268 -11.97 1.49 -4.84
C PRO A 268 -11.91 0.28 -3.91
N GLY A 269 -11.59 0.50 -2.62
CA GLY A 269 -11.57 -0.55 -1.61
C GLY A 269 -12.94 -1.19 -1.39
N ALA A 270 -14.01 -0.41 -1.37
CA ALA A 270 -15.38 -0.91 -1.26
C ALA A 270 -15.81 -1.72 -2.50
N VAL A 271 -15.43 -1.26 -3.70
CA VAL A 271 -15.69 -1.99 -4.94
C VAL A 271 -14.96 -3.34 -4.94
N GLU A 272 -13.69 -3.36 -4.56
CA GLU A 272 -12.93 -4.60 -4.48
C GLU A 272 -13.46 -5.53 -3.39
N PHE A 273 -13.80 -5.01 -2.22
CA PHE A 273 -14.47 -5.77 -1.17
C PHE A 273 -15.76 -6.43 -1.68
N ALA A 274 -16.62 -5.67 -2.37
CA ALA A 274 -17.85 -6.20 -2.96
C ALA A 274 -17.54 -7.30 -4.00
N TRP A 275 -16.53 -7.08 -4.84
CA TRP A 275 -16.08 -8.09 -5.82
C TRP A 275 -15.60 -9.37 -5.13
N LEU A 276 -14.82 -9.27 -4.06
CA LEU A 276 -14.37 -10.41 -3.27
C LEU A 276 -15.54 -11.18 -2.64
N MET A 277 -16.52 -10.47 -2.09
CA MET A 277 -17.71 -11.09 -1.50
C MET A 277 -18.58 -11.79 -2.56
N LEU A 278 -18.73 -11.23 -3.76
CA LEU A 278 -19.50 -11.82 -4.86
C LEU A 278 -18.79 -13.03 -5.49
N ARG A 279 -17.46 -13.04 -5.50
CA ARG A 279 -16.62 -14.08 -6.11
C ARG A 279 -16.14 -15.12 -5.13
N SER A 280 -16.21 -14.84 -3.82
CA SER A 280 -15.97 -15.89 -2.82
C SER A 280 -16.84 -17.09 -3.16
N PRO A 281 -16.28 -18.31 -3.37
CA PRO A 281 -17.07 -19.46 -3.78
C PRO A 281 -18.25 -19.58 -2.84
N ARG A 282 -19.45 -19.70 -3.42
CA ARG A 282 -20.66 -19.99 -2.65
C ARG A 282 -20.31 -21.17 -1.77
N MET A 283 -20.24 -20.90 -0.51
CA MET A 283 -19.77 -21.76 0.56
C MET A 283 -20.19 -23.19 0.31
N THR A 284 -19.23 -24.09 0.33
CA THR A 284 -19.48 -25.51 0.50
C THR A 284 -20.46 -25.65 1.65
N ALA A 285 -21.49 -26.45 1.48
CA ALA A 285 -22.57 -26.58 2.45
C ALA A 285 -22.03 -26.74 3.89
N GLY A 286 -22.15 -25.67 4.69
CA GLY A 286 -21.70 -25.63 6.08
C GLY A 286 -20.88 -24.42 6.53
N GLU A 287 -20.25 -23.64 5.64
CA GLU A 287 -19.50 -22.45 6.05
C GLU A 287 -20.40 -21.19 6.06
N LYS A 288 -20.27 -20.38 7.10
CA LYS A 288 -21.11 -19.20 7.29
C LYS A 288 -20.54 -17.99 6.49
N PRO A 289 -21.36 -17.18 5.78
CA PRO A 289 -20.93 -16.00 5.02
C PRO A 289 -20.11 -15.00 5.85
N TRP A 290 -20.30 -15.00 7.15
CA TRP A 290 -19.57 -14.18 8.10
C TRP A 290 -18.07 -14.44 8.14
N SER A 291 -17.60 -15.67 7.84
CA SER A 291 -16.17 -15.96 7.87
C SER A 291 -15.40 -15.20 6.79
N SER A 292 -15.93 -15.10 5.57
CA SER A 292 -15.32 -14.32 4.49
C SER A 292 -15.37 -12.82 4.80
N LEU A 293 -16.52 -12.33 5.30
CA LEU A 293 -16.69 -10.94 5.72
C LEU A 293 -15.65 -10.55 6.75
N VAL A 294 -15.55 -11.30 7.84
CA VAL A 294 -14.60 -11.06 8.94
C VAL A 294 -13.16 -11.19 8.46
N SER A 295 -12.86 -12.16 7.57
CA SER A 295 -11.52 -12.37 7.03
C SER A 295 -11.01 -11.18 6.19
N ILE A 296 -11.89 -10.35 5.65
CA ILE A 296 -11.52 -9.15 4.90
C ILE A 296 -11.60 -7.91 5.78
N LEU A 297 -12.74 -7.69 6.47
CA LEU A 297 -12.98 -6.45 7.20
C LEU A 297 -12.10 -6.30 8.45
N ALA A 298 -11.92 -7.36 9.24
CA ALA A 298 -11.14 -7.24 10.46
C ALA A 298 -9.68 -6.82 10.18
N PRO A 299 -8.93 -7.45 9.26
CA PRO A 299 -7.59 -6.99 8.93
C PRO A 299 -7.57 -5.61 8.26
N ALA A 300 -8.59 -5.26 7.46
CA ALA A 300 -8.68 -3.93 6.86
C ALA A 300 -8.83 -2.83 7.92
N VAL A 301 -9.73 -3.04 8.89
CA VAL A 301 -9.92 -2.10 10.01
C VAL A 301 -8.67 -2.07 10.91
N LEU A 302 -8.03 -3.20 11.15
CA LEU A 302 -6.83 -3.27 12.00
C LEU A 302 -5.68 -2.40 11.47
N ILE A 303 -5.41 -2.44 10.15
CA ILE A 303 -4.26 -1.73 9.57
C ILE A 303 -4.59 -0.31 9.13
N GLY A 304 -5.81 -0.06 8.61
CA GLY A 304 -6.21 1.25 8.07
C GLY A 304 -7.07 2.09 9.01
N GLY A 305 -7.72 1.47 9.99
CA GLY A 305 -8.74 2.12 10.82
C GLY A 305 -8.21 3.14 11.82
N TYR A 306 -6.93 3.06 12.20
CA TYR A 306 -6.33 3.98 13.17
C TYR A 306 -6.59 5.45 12.85
N TRP A 307 -6.37 5.88 11.60
CA TRP A 307 -6.49 7.27 11.18
C TRP A 307 -7.91 7.81 11.36
N TYR A 308 -8.89 6.99 11.03
CA TYR A 308 -10.31 7.34 11.16
C TYR A 308 -10.80 7.32 12.61
N ALA A 309 -10.34 6.34 13.40
CA ALA A 309 -10.62 6.26 14.83
C ALA A 309 -10.00 7.45 15.58
N ARG A 310 -8.74 7.81 15.27
CA ARG A 310 -8.07 8.99 15.80
C ARG A 310 -8.87 10.27 15.54
N ASN A 311 -9.27 10.47 14.28
CA ASN A 311 -10.03 11.65 13.90
C ASN A 311 -11.38 11.69 14.59
N TRP A 312 -12.08 10.55 14.67
CA TRP A 312 -13.37 10.47 15.40
C TRP A 312 -13.21 10.91 16.86
N VAL A 313 -12.22 10.37 17.56
CA VAL A 313 -11.98 10.69 18.97
C VAL A 313 -11.64 12.17 19.17
N LEU A 314 -10.86 12.76 18.26
CA LEU A 314 -10.35 14.13 18.40
C LEU A 314 -11.34 15.20 17.90
N THR A 315 -12.15 14.90 16.89
CA THR A 315 -12.95 15.90 16.20
C THR A 315 -14.44 15.55 16.09
N GLY A 316 -14.83 14.32 16.47
CA GLY A 316 -16.19 13.81 16.22
C GLY A 316 -16.47 13.44 14.77
N ASN A 317 -15.45 13.53 13.88
CA ASN A 317 -15.59 13.23 12.46
C ASN A 317 -14.45 12.30 11.99
N PRO A 318 -14.74 11.05 11.59
CA PRO A 318 -13.71 10.10 11.19
C PRO A 318 -12.98 10.51 9.91
N ILE A 319 -13.59 11.31 9.04
CA ILE A 319 -13.03 11.78 7.77
C ILE A 319 -12.62 13.25 7.82
N PHE A 320 -12.48 13.82 9.03
CA PHE A 320 -11.93 15.17 9.18
C PHE A 320 -10.62 15.30 8.37
N PRO A 321 -10.36 16.42 7.66
CA PRO A 321 -11.02 17.73 7.73
C PRO A 321 -12.22 17.91 6.78
N ALA A 322 -12.64 16.88 6.05
CA ALA A 322 -13.82 16.99 5.20
C ALA A 322 -15.09 17.13 6.05
N GLU A 323 -16.01 17.98 5.63
CA GLU A 323 -17.35 18.08 6.21
C GLU A 323 -18.33 17.23 5.42
N ILE A 324 -19.09 16.36 6.09
CA ILE A 324 -20.14 15.55 5.46
C ILE A 324 -21.39 15.52 6.34
N GLY A 325 -22.45 16.14 5.86
CA GLY A 325 -23.73 16.19 6.58
C GLY A 325 -23.59 16.85 7.96
N PRO A 326 -23.93 16.17 9.06
CA PRO A 326 -23.80 16.72 10.41
C PRO A 326 -22.38 16.64 10.99
N LEU A 327 -21.42 16.02 10.27
CA LEU A 327 -20.05 15.86 10.75
C LEU A 327 -19.26 17.14 10.54
N PRO A 328 -18.62 17.71 11.59
CA PRO A 328 -17.91 19.00 11.50
C PRO A 328 -16.65 18.87 10.63
N GLY A 329 -16.37 19.88 9.82
CA GLY A 329 -15.14 20.01 9.00
C GLY A 329 -14.19 21.09 9.50
N ALA A 330 -13.02 21.19 8.88
CA ALA A 330 -12.06 22.27 9.16
C ALA A 330 -12.48 23.60 8.53
N PHE A 331 -13.39 23.58 7.55
CA PHE A 331 -13.83 24.73 6.81
C PHE A 331 -15.29 24.98 7.11
N ASP A 332 -15.62 26.23 7.50
CA ASP A 332 -17.01 26.64 7.66
C ASP A 332 -17.69 26.61 6.28
N THR A 333 -18.49 25.57 6.07
CA THR A 333 -19.24 25.37 4.84
C THR A 333 -20.58 26.08 4.94
N THR A 334 -20.56 27.41 4.94
CA THR A 334 -21.71 28.18 4.45
C THR A 334 -22.11 27.67 3.05
N SER A 335 -23.33 27.96 2.58
CA SER A 335 -23.90 27.44 1.33
C SER A 335 -22.93 27.41 0.12
N ASN A 336 -21.95 28.30 0.08
CA ASN A 336 -20.88 28.38 -0.92
C ASN A 336 -19.81 27.26 -0.77
N GLY A 337 -19.57 26.76 0.43
CA GLY A 337 -18.58 25.73 0.69
C GLY A 337 -18.99 24.35 0.20
N ARG A 338 -20.30 24.01 0.26
CA ARG A 338 -20.83 22.73 -0.27
C ARG A 338 -20.67 22.65 -1.79
N THR A 339 -20.97 23.75 -2.47
CA THR A 339 -20.79 23.88 -3.93
C THR A 339 -19.30 23.80 -4.29
N ALA A 340 -18.42 24.38 -3.47
CA ALA A 340 -16.97 24.35 -3.69
C ALA A 340 -16.38 22.95 -3.47
N ALA A 341 -16.80 22.22 -2.44
CA ALA A 341 -16.39 20.84 -2.20
C ALA A 341 -16.84 19.91 -3.32
N TRP A 342 -18.07 20.10 -3.81
CA TRP A 342 -18.60 19.35 -4.95
C TRP A 342 -17.86 19.66 -6.26
N ASN A 343 -17.60 20.92 -6.54
CA ASN A 343 -16.85 21.36 -7.73
C ASN A 343 -15.40 20.87 -7.68
N TRP A 344 -14.78 20.85 -6.48
CA TRP A 344 -13.45 20.27 -6.31
C TRP A 344 -13.43 18.76 -6.58
N LEU A 345 -14.45 18.04 -6.12
CA LEU A 345 -14.57 16.59 -6.32
C LEU A 345 -14.82 16.23 -7.78
N VAL A 346 -15.58 17.07 -8.52
CA VAL A 346 -16.02 16.82 -9.89
C VAL A 346 -15.05 17.45 -10.90
N ASP A 347 -14.60 18.69 -10.67
CA ASP A 347 -13.84 19.47 -11.64
C ASP A 347 -12.33 19.59 -11.29
N GLY A 348 -11.90 19.17 -10.09
CA GLY A 348 -10.53 19.32 -9.63
C GLY A 348 -10.05 20.79 -9.49
N ARG A 349 -10.98 21.75 -9.49
CA ARG A 349 -10.68 23.19 -9.42
C ARG A 349 -10.84 23.71 -8.00
N VAL A 350 -9.77 24.28 -7.45
CA VAL A 350 -9.82 25.01 -6.19
C VAL A 350 -10.54 26.36 -6.43
N PRO A 351 -11.64 26.65 -5.72
CA PRO A 351 -12.31 27.94 -5.87
C PRO A 351 -11.40 29.11 -5.53
N ALA A 352 -11.43 30.18 -6.33
CA ALA A 352 -10.55 31.35 -6.17
C ALA A 352 -10.62 32.02 -4.79
N TRP A 353 -11.75 31.91 -4.07
CA TRP A 353 -11.91 32.43 -2.71
C TRP A 353 -11.15 31.63 -1.63
N GLN A 354 -10.84 30.34 -1.89
CA GLN A 354 -9.97 29.55 -0.99
C GLN A 354 -8.52 29.97 -1.14
N LEU A 355 -8.08 30.34 -2.35
CA LEU A 355 -6.75 30.89 -2.57
C LEU A 355 -6.52 32.21 -1.82
N SER A 356 -7.53 33.09 -1.73
CA SER A 356 -7.42 34.35 -0.98
C SER A 356 -7.30 34.15 0.53
N LYS A 357 -7.87 33.09 1.11
CA LYS A 357 -7.74 32.77 2.55
C LYS A 357 -6.44 32.03 2.90
N LEU A 358 -5.76 31.43 1.91
CA LEU A 358 -4.44 30.81 2.10
C LEU A 358 -3.28 31.80 1.99
N LEU A 359 -3.55 33.00 1.48
CA LEU A 359 -2.57 34.08 1.30
C LEU A 359 -2.64 35.16 2.39
N HIS A 360 -3.53 35.02 3.36
CA HIS A 360 -3.67 35.81 4.58
C HIS A 360 -3.55 34.93 5.83
#